data_544f0795e06c41db686f0f0d97ea5ae9
#
_entry.id   544f0795e06c41db686f0f0d97ea5ae9
#
_cell.length_a   1.000
_cell.length_b   1.000
_cell.length_c   1.000
_cell.angle_alpha   90.00
_cell.angle_beta   90.00
_cell.angle_gamma   90.00
#
_symmetry.space_group_name_H-M   'P 1'
#
loop_
_entity.id
_entity.type
_entity.pdbx_description
1 polymer ?
#
loop_
_entity_poly.entity_id
_entity_poly.type
_entity_poly.pdbx_seq_one_letter_code
_entity_poly.pdbx_strand_id
1 'polypeptide(L)' 'MEHELFPKHYESWKRCITQKCKTPLTREFVQERIKVLSQKDSQGRKAFVEKYGDHWTDRVLGYFKQALEEI' A
#
# COMPACT_ATOMS: atom_id res chain seq x y z
N MET A 1 18.27 16.58 -1.31
CA MET A 1 17.16 16.08 -1.07
C MET A 1 17.15 14.67 -1.18
N GLU A 2 16.47 14.00 -0.54
CA GLU A 2 16.57 12.72 -0.62
C GLU A 2 15.50 12.19 -1.38
N HIS A 3 15.68 11.04 -1.93
CA HIS A 3 14.76 10.39 -2.63
C HIS A 3 14.12 9.44 -1.81
N GLU A 4 12.84 9.46 -1.72
CA GLU A 4 12.16 8.50 -0.99
C GLU A 4 11.69 7.49 -1.92
N LEU A 5 12.29 6.34 -1.93
CA LEU A 5 11.80 5.26 -2.74
C LEU A 5 10.43 4.85 -2.27
N PHE A 6 10.09 5.15 -1.03
CA PHE A 6 8.85 4.75 -0.45
C PHE A 6 8.31 5.82 0.44
N PRO A 7 7.04 6.18 0.33
CA PRO A 7 6.50 7.27 1.12
C PRO A 7 6.44 6.90 2.60
N LYS A 8 6.86 7.81 3.44
CA LYS A 8 6.86 7.58 4.86
C LYS A 8 5.59 8.00 5.53
N HIS A 9 4.77 8.77 4.85
CA HIS A 9 3.53 9.28 5.43
C HIS A 9 2.37 8.83 4.60
N TYR A 10 1.23 8.68 5.27
CA TYR A 10 0.03 8.24 4.58
C TYR A 10 -0.34 9.14 3.41
N GLU A 11 -0.28 10.43 3.62
CA GLU A 11 -0.66 11.35 2.57
C GLU A 11 0.27 11.29 1.37
N SER A 12 1.56 11.13 1.63
CA SER A 12 2.51 10.99 0.54
C SER A 12 2.25 9.71 -0.24
N TRP A 13 1.95 8.64 0.47
CA TRP A 13 1.64 7.36 -0.15
C TRP A 13 0.38 7.46 -0.99
N LYS A 14 -0.64 8.11 -0.46
CA LYS A 14 -1.90 8.24 -1.17
C LYS A 14 -1.71 9.04 -2.46
N ARG A 15 -0.96 10.11 -2.37
CA ARG A 15 -0.70 10.93 -3.56
C ARG A 15 0.10 10.14 -4.59
N CYS A 16 1.07 9.36 -4.12
CA CYS A 16 1.89 8.59 -5.04
C CYS A 16 1.04 7.56 -5.79
N ILE A 17 0.21 6.83 -5.08
CA ILE A 17 -0.53 5.77 -5.72
C ILE A 17 -1.63 6.30 -6.62
N THR A 18 -2.22 7.44 -6.30
CA THR A 18 -3.29 7.98 -7.13
C THR A 18 -2.75 8.76 -8.30
N GLN A 19 -1.61 9.41 -8.15
CA GLN A 19 -1.09 10.24 -9.22
C GLN A 19 -0.05 9.56 -10.07
N LYS A 20 0.91 8.90 -9.45
CA LYS A 20 1.94 8.26 -10.24
C LYS A 20 1.50 6.95 -10.82
N CYS A 21 0.83 6.13 -10.03
CA CYS A 21 0.33 4.86 -10.51
C CYS A 21 -1.02 5.00 -11.16
N LYS A 22 -1.64 6.18 -11.02
CA LYS A 22 -2.95 6.45 -11.60
C LYS A 22 -3.97 5.39 -11.21
N THR A 23 -3.90 4.95 -9.98
CA THR A 23 -4.81 3.94 -9.48
C THR A 23 -5.78 4.59 -8.52
N PRO A 24 -7.07 4.59 -8.83
CA PRO A 24 -8.03 5.21 -7.93
C PRO A 24 -8.18 4.39 -6.66
N LEU A 25 -8.33 5.08 -5.55
CA LEU A 25 -8.51 4.40 -4.27
C LEU A 25 -9.98 4.17 -4.05
N THR A 26 -10.53 3.18 -4.73
CA THR A 26 -11.91 2.82 -4.51
C THR A 26 -11.98 1.84 -3.36
N ARG A 27 -13.17 1.72 -2.79
CA ARG A 27 -13.36 0.80 -1.67
C ARG A 27 -13.00 -0.63 -2.08
N GLU A 28 -13.41 -1.03 -3.26
CA GLU A 28 -13.16 -2.38 -3.71
C GLU A 28 -11.67 -2.64 -3.90
N PHE A 29 -10.98 -1.70 -4.49
CA PHE A 29 -9.55 -1.85 -4.69
C PHE A 29 -8.83 -1.92 -3.34
N VAL A 30 -9.18 -1.02 -2.41
CA VAL A 30 -8.52 -0.98 -1.12
C VAL A 30 -8.80 -2.26 -0.34
N GLN A 31 -10.03 -2.74 -0.37
CA GLN A 31 -10.36 -3.97 0.35
C GLN A 31 -9.60 -5.16 -0.21
N GLU A 32 -9.45 -5.22 -1.51
CA GLU A 32 -8.71 -6.32 -2.10
C GLU A 32 -7.24 -6.27 -1.72
N ARG A 33 -6.63 -5.08 -1.74
CA ARG A 33 -5.24 -4.97 -1.37
C ARG A 33 -5.01 -5.32 0.10
N ILE A 34 -5.94 -4.92 0.97
CA ILE A 34 -5.85 -5.27 2.37
C ILE A 34 -5.88 -6.79 2.52
N LYS A 35 -6.79 -7.43 1.80
CA LYS A 35 -6.91 -8.87 1.88
C LYS A 35 -5.63 -9.55 1.42
N VAL A 36 -5.08 -9.12 0.29
CA VAL A 36 -3.87 -9.71 -0.26
C VAL A 36 -2.70 -9.51 0.68
N LEU A 37 -2.52 -8.29 1.18
CA LEU A 37 -1.36 -8.00 2.00
C LEU A 37 -1.49 -8.57 3.41
N SER A 38 -2.70 -8.90 3.84
CA SER A 38 -2.89 -9.50 5.15
C SER A 38 -2.58 -10.98 5.16
N GLN A 39 -2.63 -11.62 4.00
CA GLN A 39 -2.42 -13.06 3.95
C GLN A 39 -0.96 -13.34 3.63
N LYS A 40 -0.26 -13.91 4.58
CA LYS A 40 1.17 -14.14 4.42
C LYS A 40 1.48 -15.11 3.30
N ASP A 41 0.53 -15.99 2.98
CA ASP A 41 0.76 -16.96 1.93
C ASP A 41 0.40 -16.45 0.55
N SER A 42 -0.17 -15.27 0.43
CA SER A 42 -0.59 -14.80 -0.87
C SER A 42 0.62 -14.42 -1.71
N GLN A 43 0.52 -14.66 -2.99
CA GLN A 43 1.60 -14.32 -3.89
C GLN A 43 1.80 -12.82 -3.96
N GLY A 44 0.72 -12.06 -3.86
CA GLY A 44 0.83 -10.61 -3.90
C GLY A 44 1.65 -10.07 -2.75
N ARG A 45 1.43 -10.62 -1.54
CA ARG A 45 2.22 -10.18 -0.40
C ARG A 45 3.66 -10.62 -0.52
N LYS A 46 3.88 -11.84 -1.01
CA LYS A 46 5.24 -12.33 -1.16
C LYS A 46 6.03 -11.47 -2.14
N ALA A 47 5.40 -11.10 -3.25
CA ALA A 47 6.07 -10.25 -4.22
C ALA A 47 6.37 -8.88 -3.64
N PHE A 48 5.45 -8.34 -2.86
CA PHE A 48 5.65 -7.04 -2.25
C PHE A 48 6.79 -7.10 -1.22
N VAL A 49 6.81 -8.16 -0.41
CA VAL A 49 7.84 -8.32 0.60
C VAL A 49 9.20 -8.48 -0.06
N GLU A 50 9.25 -9.21 -1.16
CA GLU A 50 10.50 -9.40 -1.85
C GLU A 50 11.04 -8.08 -2.38
N LYS A 51 10.15 -7.19 -2.78
CA LYS A 51 10.57 -5.93 -3.35
C LYS A 51 10.87 -4.88 -2.28
N TYR A 52 10.07 -4.82 -1.23
CA TYR A 52 10.16 -3.74 -0.27
C TYR A 52 10.48 -4.19 1.15
N GLY A 53 10.31 -5.47 1.48
CA GLY A 53 10.56 -5.96 2.83
C GLY A 53 9.31 -6.01 3.67
N ASP A 54 9.37 -6.80 4.76
CA ASP A 54 8.23 -6.97 5.64
C ASP A 54 7.81 -5.68 6.30
N HIS A 55 8.80 -4.88 6.70
CA HIS A 55 8.50 -3.64 7.42
C HIS A 55 7.63 -2.71 6.57
N TRP A 56 8.00 -2.53 5.31
CA TRP A 56 7.24 -1.65 4.45
C TRP A 56 5.93 -2.25 4.02
N THR A 57 5.86 -3.57 3.94
CA THR A 57 4.61 -4.24 3.62
C THR A 57 3.59 -3.97 4.72
N ASP A 58 3.98 -4.07 5.98
CA ASP A 58 3.07 -3.79 7.07
C ASP A 58 2.66 -2.34 7.10
N ARG A 59 3.58 -1.44 6.77
CA ARG A 59 3.25 -0.03 6.77
C ARG A 59 2.24 0.31 5.67
N VAL A 60 2.43 -0.25 4.49
CA VAL A 60 1.51 -0.01 3.40
C VAL A 60 0.15 -0.63 3.70
N LEU A 61 0.13 -1.77 4.35
CA LEU A 61 -1.12 -2.37 4.76
C LEU A 61 -1.88 -1.42 5.69
N GLY A 62 -1.17 -0.76 6.61
CA GLY A 62 -1.78 0.24 7.46
C GLY A 62 -2.33 1.41 6.68
N TYR A 63 -1.63 1.83 5.64
CA TYR A 63 -2.11 2.91 4.79
C TYR A 63 -3.41 2.54 4.10
N PHE A 64 -3.49 1.31 3.58
CA PHE A 64 -4.72 0.88 2.94
C PHE A 64 -5.88 0.82 3.93
N LYS A 65 -5.61 0.37 5.15
CA LYS A 65 -6.66 0.33 6.16
C LYS A 65 -7.15 1.72 6.50
N GLN A 66 -6.24 2.68 6.57
CA GLN A 66 -6.64 4.06 6.83
C GLN A 66 -7.44 4.62 5.67
N ALA A 67 -7.05 4.32 4.46
CA ALA A 67 -7.79 4.78 3.30
C ALA A 67 -9.20 4.21 3.28
N LEU A 68 -9.34 2.95 3.68
CA LEU A 68 -10.65 2.33 3.71
C LEU A 68 -11.59 3.05 4.68
N GLU A 69 -11.04 3.54 5.77
CA GLU A 69 -11.86 4.28 6.72
C GLU A 69 -12.30 5.63 6.16
N GLU A 70 -11.52 6.20 5.28
CA GLU A 70 -11.87 7.49 4.71
C GLU A 70 -12.82 7.38 3.53
N ILE A 71 -12.87 6.24 2.91
CA ILE A 71 -13.75 6.03 1.79
C ILE A 71 -15.10 5.54 2.30
#